data_630a3e856c5ed81f16c1680a7b3dd165
#
_entry.id   630a3e856c5ed81f16c1680a7b3dd165
#
_cell.length_a   1.000
_cell.length_b   1.000
_cell.length_c   1.000
_cell.angle_alpha   90.00
_cell.angle_beta   90.00
_cell.angle_gamma   90.00
#
_symmetry.space_group_name_H-M   'P 1'
#
loop_
_entity.id
_entity.type
_entity.pdbx_description
1 polymer ?
#
loop_
_entity_poly.entity_id
_entity_poly.type
_entity_poly.pdbx_seq_one_letter_code
_entity_poly.pdbx_strand_id
1 'polypeptide(L)'
;VTAEEVIDLVHKKGMKKAAQEVDVVTTGTFGPMCSSGAYLNLGHSRPRIKFGGGSVYLNDVPAYAGFAAVDVFIGATALPDNDPRNKIYPGEFNYGGGHVIEELVAGKDIRFVATTYGTDCYPRKRLETLINIKDLNEVVLFNIRNAYQNYNVAVNLSDKTIYTYMGVLKPNLGNANYSTAGQLSPLLNDPYYKTIGIGTKIFLGGGVGYVAWQGTQHNPNVIRGDNGVPRRGAGALAVIGDLKQMKPEWLRGVSFLGYGCNLMVGIGVPIPILSEEILRYTAVKD
;
A
#
# COMPACT_ATOMS: atom_id res chain seq x y z
N VAL A 1 21.64 -9.46 6.34
CA VAL A 1 21.09 -10.80 6.03
C VAL A 1 19.58 -10.71 5.93
N THR A 2 18.92 -11.69 5.29
CA THR A 2 17.46 -11.85 5.27
C THR A 2 16.97 -12.61 6.51
N ALA A 3 15.65 -12.58 6.76
CA ALA A 3 15.06 -13.37 7.85
C ALA A 3 15.28 -14.89 7.64
N GLU A 4 15.25 -15.37 6.40
CA GLU A 4 15.52 -16.77 6.06
C GLU A 4 16.97 -17.17 6.40
N GLU A 5 17.94 -16.34 6.01
CA GLU A 5 19.36 -16.56 6.36
C GLU A 5 19.60 -16.54 7.87
N VAL A 6 18.85 -15.71 8.61
CA VAL A 6 18.90 -15.71 10.09
C VAL A 6 18.39 -17.02 10.68
N ILE A 7 17.29 -17.56 10.17
CA ILE A 7 16.75 -18.84 10.60
C ILE A 7 17.82 -19.93 10.44
N ASP A 8 18.46 -19.99 9.28
CA ASP A 8 19.55 -20.93 9.00
C ASP A 8 20.75 -20.73 9.92
N LEU A 9 21.12 -19.48 10.17
CA LEU A 9 22.25 -19.14 11.05
C LEU A 9 21.98 -19.57 12.51
N VAL A 10 20.75 -19.32 12.99
CA VAL A 10 20.31 -19.75 14.32
C VAL A 10 20.33 -21.26 14.46
N HIS A 11 19.89 -22.01 13.43
CA HIS A 11 19.96 -23.48 13.44
C HIS A 11 21.40 -23.99 13.48
N LYS A 12 22.32 -23.34 12.77
CA LYS A 12 23.72 -23.77 12.68
C LYS A 12 24.56 -23.40 13.90
N LYS A 13 24.32 -22.22 14.50
CA LYS A 13 25.25 -21.62 15.49
C LYS A 13 24.60 -21.37 16.86
N GLY A 14 23.26 -21.45 16.94
CA GLY A 14 22.47 -21.07 18.11
C GLY A 14 22.22 -19.56 18.18
N MET A 15 21.19 -19.17 18.92
CA MET A 15 20.66 -17.80 19.00
C MET A 15 21.73 -16.78 19.43
N LYS A 16 22.48 -17.09 20.49
CA LYS A 16 23.49 -16.18 21.06
C LYS A 16 24.61 -15.82 20.07
N LYS A 17 25.14 -16.81 19.35
CA LYS A 17 26.19 -16.57 18.36
C LYS A 17 25.64 -15.83 17.14
N ALA A 18 24.44 -16.20 16.68
CA ALA A 18 23.80 -15.52 15.57
C ALA A 18 23.56 -14.03 15.89
N ALA A 19 23.14 -13.70 17.11
CA ALA A 19 22.93 -12.32 17.54
C ALA A 19 24.25 -11.49 17.64
N GLN A 20 25.36 -12.14 17.79
CA GLN A 20 26.70 -11.48 17.78
C GLN A 20 27.27 -11.27 16.37
N GLU A 21 26.78 -12.01 15.39
CA GLU A 21 27.29 -11.99 14.02
C GLU A 21 26.41 -11.19 13.05
N VAL A 22 25.15 -10.94 13.42
CA VAL A 22 24.18 -10.25 12.57
C VAL A 22 23.95 -8.83 13.08
N ASP A 23 24.30 -7.84 12.29
CA ASP A 23 24.05 -6.43 12.60
C ASP A 23 22.64 -5.99 12.18
N VAL A 24 22.20 -6.43 11.00
CA VAL A 24 20.93 -5.99 10.39
C VAL A 24 20.26 -7.15 9.68
N VAL A 25 18.97 -7.30 9.93
CA VAL A 25 18.07 -8.16 9.13
C VAL A 25 17.26 -7.29 8.18
N THR A 26 17.34 -7.54 6.89
CA THR A 26 16.51 -6.89 5.88
C THR A 26 15.22 -7.68 5.72
N THR A 27 14.12 -6.98 5.82
CA THR A 27 12.77 -7.54 5.69
C THR A 27 12.06 -6.89 4.52
N GLY A 28 11.16 -7.57 3.88
CA GLY A 28 10.39 -6.97 2.80
C GLY A 28 9.22 -7.83 2.36
N THR A 29 8.23 -7.17 1.80
CA THR A 29 7.06 -7.81 1.19
C THR A 29 6.62 -7.03 -0.04
N PHE A 30 5.92 -7.70 -0.94
CA PHE A 30 5.27 -7.11 -2.10
C PHE A 30 3.84 -7.65 -2.17
N GLY A 31 2.88 -6.81 -1.84
CA GLY A 31 1.48 -7.25 -1.73
C GLY A 31 0.48 -6.12 -1.88
N PRO A 32 -0.82 -6.46 -2.00
CA PRO A 32 -1.88 -5.48 -2.15
C PRO A 32 -2.03 -4.64 -0.89
N MET A 33 -2.00 -3.32 -1.08
CA MET A 33 -2.13 -2.33 -0.03
C MET A 33 -3.25 -1.36 -0.36
N CYS A 34 -4.48 -1.80 -0.14
CA CYS A 34 -5.73 -1.12 -0.55
C CYS A 34 -5.89 0.29 0.04
N SER A 35 -5.23 0.58 1.14
CA SER A 35 -5.27 1.90 1.79
C SER A 35 -4.30 2.91 1.15
N SER A 36 -3.66 2.56 0.04
CA SER A 36 -2.76 3.45 -0.69
C SER A 36 -3.51 4.48 -1.51
N GLY A 37 -2.88 5.61 -1.73
CA GLY A 37 -3.29 6.62 -2.68
C GLY A 37 -2.16 7.58 -3.01
N ALA A 38 -2.36 8.38 -4.05
CA ALA A 38 -1.41 9.38 -4.48
C ALA A 38 -1.96 10.79 -4.28
N TYR A 39 -1.20 11.64 -3.60
CA TYR A 39 -1.39 13.08 -3.61
C TYR A 39 -0.59 13.67 -4.76
N LEU A 40 -1.26 14.51 -5.57
CA LEU A 40 -0.65 15.17 -6.71
C LEU A 40 -0.84 16.68 -6.58
N ASN A 41 0.24 17.44 -6.64
CA ASN A 41 0.19 18.90 -6.82
C ASN A 41 0.46 19.23 -8.27
N LEU A 42 -0.57 19.71 -8.99
CA LEU A 42 -0.50 19.99 -10.43
C LEU A 42 0.09 21.36 -10.74
N GLY A 43 0.20 22.25 -9.75
CA GLY A 43 0.51 23.63 -9.97
C GLY A 43 -0.65 24.43 -10.60
N HIS A 44 -0.45 25.73 -10.78
CA HIS A 44 -1.48 26.63 -11.29
C HIS A 44 -1.49 26.73 -12.80
N SER A 45 -2.65 26.51 -13.40
CA SER A 45 -2.90 26.82 -14.82
C SER A 45 -3.11 28.32 -15.05
N ARG A 46 -3.11 28.73 -16.31
CA ARG A 46 -3.50 30.11 -16.75
C ARG A 46 -4.67 30.01 -17.73
N PRO A 47 -5.85 30.60 -17.43
CA PRO A 47 -6.28 31.16 -16.15
C PRO A 47 -6.25 30.12 -15.01
N ARG A 48 -6.21 30.59 -13.77
CA ARG A 48 -6.18 29.73 -12.58
C ARG A 48 -7.48 28.97 -12.39
N ILE A 49 -7.36 27.74 -11.94
CA ILE A 49 -8.48 26.88 -11.52
C ILE A 49 -8.28 26.44 -10.06
N LYS A 50 -9.37 26.28 -9.33
CA LYS A 50 -9.40 25.63 -7.99
C LYS A 50 -10.21 24.36 -8.11
N PHE A 51 -9.64 23.21 -7.85
CA PHE A 51 -10.30 21.92 -8.06
C PHE A 51 -11.36 21.60 -6.99
N GLY A 52 -11.19 22.10 -5.78
CA GLY A 52 -12.13 21.88 -4.68
C GLY A 52 -13.53 22.40 -4.98
N GLY A 53 -14.54 21.63 -4.59
CA GLY A 53 -15.95 21.93 -4.82
C GLY A 53 -16.46 21.55 -6.22
N GLY A 54 -15.64 20.82 -6.99
CA GLY A 54 -16.01 20.27 -8.31
C GLY A 54 -15.72 18.78 -8.43
N SER A 55 -15.57 18.31 -9.65
CA SER A 55 -15.24 16.91 -9.96
C SER A 55 -13.87 16.84 -10.62
N VAL A 56 -13.07 15.85 -10.25
CA VAL A 56 -11.74 15.59 -10.82
C VAL A 56 -11.64 14.13 -11.23
N TYR A 57 -11.07 13.89 -12.40
CA TYR A 57 -10.86 12.55 -12.96
C TYR A 57 -9.46 12.41 -13.53
N LEU A 58 -8.86 11.24 -13.33
CA LEU A 58 -7.62 10.80 -13.94
C LEU A 58 -7.91 9.51 -14.74
N ASN A 59 -7.79 9.55 -16.07
CA ASN A 59 -8.20 8.45 -16.96
C ASN A 59 -9.62 7.94 -16.62
N ASP A 60 -10.57 8.87 -16.42
CA ASP A 60 -11.96 8.61 -16.03
C ASP A 60 -12.17 7.99 -14.64
N VAL A 61 -11.11 7.82 -13.85
CA VAL A 61 -11.18 7.40 -12.45
C VAL A 61 -11.35 8.65 -11.57
N PRO A 62 -12.37 8.71 -10.71
CA PRO A 62 -12.62 9.87 -9.85
C PRO A 62 -11.51 10.05 -8.81
N ALA A 63 -11.17 11.31 -8.54
CA ALA A 63 -10.22 11.71 -7.52
C ALA A 63 -10.81 12.78 -6.60
N TYR A 64 -10.33 12.85 -5.37
CA TYR A 64 -10.76 13.83 -4.39
C TYR A 64 -9.91 15.11 -4.47
N ALA A 65 -10.58 16.26 -4.46
CA ALA A 65 -9.97 17.58 -4.61
C ALA A 65 -10.39 18.57 -3.53
N GLY A 66 -10.59 18.11 -2.30
CA GLY A 66 -11.00 18.92 -1.15
C GLY A 66 -9.85 19.53 -0.33
N PHE A 67 -8.65 19.60 -0.90
CA PHE A 67 -7.44 20.13 -0.25
C PHE A 67 -7.15 21.58 -0.66
N ALA A 68 -5.89 21.92 -0.90
CA ALA A 68 -5.50 23.19 -1.48
C ALA A 68 -5.97 23.32 -2.94
N ALA A 69 -5.78 24.49 -3.54
CA ALA A 69 -6.43 24.84 -4.80
C ALA A 69 -6.14 23.87 -5.96
N VAL A 70 -4.94 23.32 -6.02
CA VAL A 70 -4.46 22.49 -7.14
C VAL A 70 -3.97 21.11 -6.74
N ASP A 71 -4.36 20.68 -5.55
CA ASP A 71 -4.03 19.36 -5.03
C ASP A 71 -5.18 18.40 -5.22
N VAL A 72 -4.86 17.17 -5.60
CA VAL A 72 -5.81 16.07 -5.75
C VAL A 72 -5.29 14.82 -5.08
N PHE A 73 -6.20 13.95 -4.66
CA PHE A 73 -5.87 12.62 -4.14
C PHE A 73 -6.63 11.57 -4.91
N ILE A 74 -5.91 10.57 -5.43
CA ILE A 74 -6.50 9.38 -6.03
C ILE A 74 -6.24 8.16 -5.16
N GLY A 75 -7.30 7.49 -4.71
CA GLY A 75 -7.19 6.25 -3.94
C GLY A 75 -6.95 5.04 -4.84
N ALA A 76 -6.17 4.08 -4.38
CA ALA A 76 -5.87 2.85 -5.12
C ALA A 76 -7.12 2.04 -5.49
N THR A 77 -8.17 2.13 -4.67
CA THR A 77 -9.44 1.40 -4.88
C THR A 77 -10.50 2.20 -5.62
N ALA A 78 -10.21 3.44 -6.06
CA ALA A 78 -11.14 4.24 -6.84
C ALA A 78 -11.45 3.54 -8.19
N LEU A 79 -12.70 3.60 -8.61
CA LEU A 79 -13.18 2.93 -9.82
C LEU A 79 -13.80 3.96 -10.78
N PRO A 80 -13.73 3.75 -12.11
CA PRO A 80 -14.45 4.55 -13.07
C PRO A 80 -15.97 4.50 -12.80
N ASP A 81 -16.64 5.66 -12.82
CA ASP A 81 -18.06 5.78 -12.52
C ASP A 81 -18.95 4.98 -13.48
N ASN A 82 -18.54 4.85 -14.72
CA ASN A 82 -19.36 4.38 -15.83
C ASN A 82 -18.87 3.08 -16.51
N ASP A 83 -17.98 2.32 -15.90
CA ASP A 83 -17.57 1.03 -16.47
C ASP A 83 -18.67 -0.03 -16.24
N PRO A 84 -19.36 -0.51 -17.31
CA PRO A 84 -20.44 -1.48 -17.17
C PRO A 84 -19.96 -2.83 -16.63
N ARG A 85 -18.69 -3.17 -16.79
CA ARG A 85 -18.10 -4.42 -16.30
C ARG A 85 -18.05 -4.48 -14.78
N ASN A 86 -18.05 -3.31 -14.11
CA ASN A 86 -18.07 -3.21 -12.65
C ASN A 86 -19.50 -3.34 -12.08
N LYS A 87 -20.54 -3.30 -12.95
CA LYS A 87 -21.97 -3.34 -12.57
C LYS A 87 -22.62 -4.70 -12.75
N ILE A 88 -21.89 -5.69 -13.18
CA ILE A 88 -22.33 -7.09 -13.33
C ILE A 88 -21.78 -7.94 -12.18
N TYR A 89 -22.37 -9.11 -11.95
CA TYR A 89 -21.84 -10.06 -10.99
C TYR A 89 -21.01 -11.12 -11.72
N PRO A 90 -19.77 -11.41 -11.29
CA PRO A 90 -19.09 -10.93 -10.08
C PRO A 90 -18.43 -9.55 -10.18
N GLY A 91 -18.36 -8.91 -11.34
CA GLY A 91 -17.66 -7.66 -11.61
C GLY A 91 -16.19 -7.85 -11.93
N GLU A 92 -15.70 -7.21 -13.00
CA GLU A 92 -14.34 -7.44 -13.50
C GLU A 92 -13.31 -6.48 -12.90
N PHE A 93 -13.68 -5.19 -12.71
CA PHE A 93 -12.83 -4.16 -12.11
C PHE A 93 -11.43 -4.01 -12.76
N ASN A 94 -11.39 -4.08 -14.10
CA ASN A 94 -10.12 -4.18 -14.84
C ASN A 94 -9.24 -2.93 -14.78
N TYR A 95 -9.78 -1.78 -14.35
CA TYR A 95 -9.05 -0.53 -14.26
C TYR A 95 -9.56 0.30 -13.08
N GLY A 96 -8.66 1.04 -12.42
CA GLY A 96 -8.98 1.93 -11.31
C GLY A 96 -7.76 2.68 -10.80
N GLY A 97 -7.87 3.28 -9.62
CA GLY A 97 -6.85 4.17 -9.06
C GLY A 97 -5.46 3.56 -8.94
N GLY A 98 -5.37 2.28 -8.57
CA GLY A 98 -4.07 1.58 -8.53
C GLY A 98 -3.37 1.53 -9.89
N HIS A 99 -4.13 1.31 -10.97
CA HIS A 99 -3.59 1.32 -12.33
C HIS A 99 -3.15 2.73 -12.76
N VAL A 100 -3.93 3.76 -12.41
CA VAL A 100 -3.54 5.15 -12.67
C VAL A 100 -2.23 5.49 -11.97
N ILE A 101 -2.05 5.06 -10.70
CA ILE A 101 -0.83 5.30 -9.95
C ILE A 101 0.37 4.55 -10.57
N GLU A 102 0.20 3.30 -10.97
CA GLU A 102 1.22 2.54 -11.72
C GLU A 102 1.62 3.25 -13.01
N GLU A 103 0.65 3.70 -13.79
CA GLU A 103 0.89 4.40 -15.06
C GLU A 103 1.61 5.74 -14.87
N LEU A 104 1.27 6.50 -13.81
CA LEU A 104 2.01 7.70 -13.43
C LEU A 104 3.48 7.39 -13.15
N VAL A 105 3.75 6.39 -12.32
CA VAL A 105 5.13 5.99 -11.98
C VAL A 105 5.87 5.45 -13.20
N ALA A 106 5.18 4.77 -14.11
CA ALA A 106 5.73 4.34 -15.40
C ALA A 106 6.01 5.48 -16.39
N GLY A 107 5.70 6.73 -16.02
CA GLY A 107 5.92 7.91 -16.86
C GLY A 107 4.94 8.06 -18.03
N LYS A 108 3.79 7.38 -17.96
CA LYS A 108 2.74 7.55 -18.97
C LYS A 108 1.99 8.85 -18.78
N ASP A 109 1.46 9.37 -19.87
CA ASP A 109 0.56 10.52 -19.86
C ASP A 109 -0.82 10.08 -19.39
N ILE A 110 -1.35 10.81 -18.41
CA ILE A 110 -2.67 10.57 -17.81
C ILE A 110 -3.61 11.70 -18.22
N ARG A 111 -4.78 11.36 -18.75
CA ARG A 111 -5.83 12.32 -19.02
C ARG A 111 -6.38 12.87 -17.73
N PHE A 112 -6.24 14.18 -17.53
CA PHE A 112 -6.73 14.90 -16.36
C PHE A 112 -7.92 15.76 -16.76
N VAL A 113 -9.05 15.62 -16.07
CA VAL A 113 -10.25 16.43 -16.26
C VAL A 113 -10.70 16.99 -14.92
N ALA A 114 -10.85 18.31 -14.84
CA ALA A 114 -11.42 18.97 -13.67
C ALA A 114 -12.55 19.91 -14.06
N THR A 115 -13.62 19.93 -13.30
CA THR A 115 -14.72 20.90 -13.39
C THR A 115 -14.95 21.53 -12.03
N THR A 116 -15.30 22.82 -12.00
CA THR A 116 -15.49 23.58 -10.75
C THR A 116 -16.44 24.74 -10.96
N TYR A 117 -16.91 25.35 -9.89
CA TYR A 117 -17.83 26.49 -9.94
C TYR A 117 -17.16 27.80 -10.38
N GLY A 118 -15.85 27.95 -10.21
CA GLY A 118 -15.10 29.18 -10.49
C GLY A 118 -15.30 30.27 -9.41
N THR A 119 -14.28 31.10 -9.22
CA THR A 119 -14.28 32.28 -8.34
C THR A 119 -13.47 33.39 -8.99
N ASP A 120 -13.54 34.61 -8.45
CA ASP A 120 -12.76 35.74 -8.99
C ASP A 120 -11.25 35.45 -9.01
N CYS A 121 -10.72 34.78 -7.96
CA CYS A 121 -9.30 34.41 -7.93
C CYS A 121 -8.97 33.18 -8.79
N TYR A 122 -9.97 32.34 -9.09
CA TYR A 122 -9.85 31.10 -9.85
C TYR A 122 -11.00 31.02 -10.90
N PRO A 123 -10.93 31.83 -11.96
CA PRO A 123 -12.06 32.02 -12.87
C PRO A 123 -12.31 30.84 -13.81
N ARG A 124 -11.31 29.96 -14.02
CA ARG A 124 -11.47 28.80 -14.91
C ARG A 124 -12.39 27.78 -14.28
N LYS A 125 -13.41 27.35 -15.03
CA LYS A 125 -14.41 26.38 -14.58
C LYS A 125 -14.17 24.96 -15.09
N ARG A 126 -13.34 24.80 -16.13
CA ARG A 126 -12.98 23.48 -16.69
C ARG A 126 -11.53 23.48 -17.13
N LEU A 127 -10.85 22.40 -16.82
CA LEU A 127 -9.52 22.07 -17.33
C LEU A 127 -9.55 20.63 -17.83
N GLU A 128 -9.05 20.41 -19.04
CA GLU A 128 -8.80 19.10 -19.60
C GLU A 128 -7.41 19.14 -20.24
N THR A 129 -6.54 18.20 -19.84
CA THR A 129 -5.15 18.16 -20.28
C THR A 129 -4.57 16.77 -20.06
N LEU A 130 -3.41 16.52 -20.63
CA LEU A 130 -2.55 15.38 -20.24
C LEU A 130 -1.60 15.85 -19.14
N ILE A 131 -1.39 15.01 -18.16
CA ILE A 131 -0.40 15.20 -17.08
C ILE A 131 0.60 14.05 -17.10
N ASN A 132 1.85 14.34 -16.80
CA ASN A 132 2.92 13.38 -16.65
C ASN A 132 3.62 13.60 -15.33
N ILE A 133 4.04 12.53 -14.66
CA ILE A 133 4.64 12.62 -13.32
C ILE A 133 5.84 13.57 -13.26
N LYS A 134 6.63 13.65 -14.33
CA LYS A 134 7.80 14.55 -14.43
C LYS A 134 7.45 16.03 -14.40
N ASP A 135 6.23 16.40 -14.85
CA ASP A 135 5.79 17.78 -14.98
C ASP A 135 4.99 18.27 -13.75
N LEU A 136 4.66 17.36 -12.83
CA LEU A 136 3.97 17.71 -11.59
C LEU A 136 4.94 18.29 -10.54
N ASN A 137 4.46 19.22 -9.72
CA ASN A 137 5.28 19.79 -8.64
C ASN A 137 5.65 18.73 -7.62
N GLU A 138 4.65 18.09 -7.02
CA GLU A 138 4.79 17.04 -6.03
C GLU A 138 3.88 15.85 -6.34
N VAL A 139 4.37 14.65 -6.10
CA VAL A 139 3.59 13.41 -6.21
C VAL A 139 4.00 12.48 -5.09
N VAL A 140 3.09 12.27 -4.14
CA VAL A 140 3.39 11.55 -2.90
C VAL A 140 2.51 10.33 -2.77
N LEU A 141 3.10 9.16 -2.64
CA LEU A 141 2.38 7.97 -2.17
C LEU A 141 2.12 8.12 -0.67
N PHE A 142 0.88 7.96 -0.28
CA PHE A 142 0.51 7.85 1.12
C PHE A 142 -0.30 6.57 1.33
N ASN A 143 0.07 5.78 2.32
CA ASN A 143 -0.71 4.62 2.73
C ASN A 143 -0.98 4.71 4.23
N ILE A 144 -2.25 4.86 4.59
CA ILE A 144 -2.69 5.07 5.96
C ILE A 144 -2.73 3.80 6.81
N ARG A 145 -2.48 2.62 6.22
CA ARG A 145 -2.52 1.32 6.91
C ARG A 145 -1.60 0.30 6.25
N ASN A 146 -0.37 0.70 5.99
CA ASN A 146 0.62 -0.19 5.43
C ASN A 146 1.29 -1.04 6.52
N ALA A 147 1.98 -2.08 6.08
CA ALA A 147 2.70 -3.00 6.96
C ALA A 147 1.86 -3.49 8.15
N TYR A 148 0.59 -3.79 7.88
CA TYR A 148 -0.33 -4.33 8.88
C TYR A 148 0.07 -5.74 9.30
N GLN A 149 0.16 -5.98 10.60
CA GLN A 149 0.39 -7.31 11.17
C GLN A 149 -0.89 -8.15 11.03
N ASN A 150 -1.05 -8.73 9.86
CA ASN A 150 -2.24 -9.48 9.50
C ASN A 150 -1.85 -10.93 9.18
N TYR A 151 -2.39 -11.86 9.96
CA TYR A 151 -2.21 -13.28 9.76
C TYR A 151 -3.59 -13.95 9.74
N ASN A 152 -4.18 -14.01 8.55
CA ASN A 152 -5.52 -14.55 8.38
C ASN A 152 -5.54 -15.61 7.29
N VAL A 153 -6.35 -16.65 7.51
CA VAL A 153 -6.72 -17.64 6.52
C VAL A 153 -8.22 -17.52 6.26
N ALA A 154 -8.61 -17.45 5.00
CA ALA A 154 -10.01 -17.49 4.60
C ALA A 154 -10.32 -18.79 3.87
N VAL A 155 -11.41 -19.43 4.27
CA VAL A 155 -11.99 -20.62 3.64
C VAL A 155 -13.49 -20.40 3.42
N ASN A 156 -14.08 -21.17 2.52
CA ASN A 156 -15.49 -21.07 2.18
C ASN A 156 -16.21 -22.39 2.47
N LEU A 157 -17.12 -22.36 3.46
CA LEU A 157 -17.94 -23.50 3.86
C LEU A 157 -19.25 -23.62 3.07
N SER A 158 -19.60 -22.58 2.28
CA SER A 158 -20.84 -22.59 1.50
C SER A 158 -20.69 -23.41 0.21
N ASP A 159 -21.81 -23.63 -0.46
CA ASP A 159 -21.91 -24.31 -1.76
C ASP A 159 -21.69 -23.36 -2.95
N LYS A 160 -21.48 -22.05 -2.70
CA LYS A 160 -21.31 -21.01 -3.73
C LYS A 160 -19.88 -20.46 -3.73
N THR A 161 -19.39 -20.08 -4.89
CA THR A 161 -18.15 -19.31 -5.00
C THR A 161 -18.30 -17.94 -4.32
N ILE A 162 -17.31 -17.53 -3.53
CA ILE A 162 -17.25 -16.23 -2.84
C ILE A 162 -16.06 -15.43 -3.38
N TYR A 163 -16.31 -14.18 -3.74
CA TYR A 163 -15.29 -13.24 -4.20
C TYR A 163 -14.92 -12.29 -3.07
N THR A 164 -13.62 -12.20 -2.74
CA THR A 164 -13.13 -11.43 -1.60
C THR A 164 -11.87 -10.64 -1.96
N TYR A 165 -11.48 -9.70 -1.09
CA TYR A 165 -10.19 -9.01 -1.20
C TYR A 165 -8.97 -9.95 -1.13
N MET A 166 -9.15 -11.17 -0.63
CA MET A 166 -8.14 -12.22 -0.59
C MET A 166 -8.17 -13.10 -1.84
N GLY A 167 -9.03 -12.80 -2.80
CA GLY A 167 -9.25 -13.56 -4.02
C GLY A 167 -10.50 -14.44 -3.97
N VAL A 168 -10.57 -15.39 -4.88
CA VAL A 168 -11.73 -16.28 -5.05
C VAL A 168 -11.64 -17.44 -4.06
N LEU A 169 -12.69 -17.63 -3.29
CA LEU A 169 -12.87 -18.79 -2.41
C LEU A 169 -13.82 -19.80 -3.04
N LYS A 170 -13.31 -20.98 -3.35
CA LYS A 170 -14.08 -22.09 -3.93
C LYS A 170 -15.04 -22.69 -2.90
N PRO A 171 -16.19 -23.18 -3.34
CA PRO A 171 -17.16 -23.81 -2.42
C PRO A 171 -16.60 -25.03 -1.72
N ASN A 172 -17.25 -25.42 -0.60
CA ASN A 172 -17.00 -26.64 0.13
C ASN A 172 -15.52 -26.87 0.49
N LEU A 173 -14.85 -25.83 1.00
CA LEU A 173 -13.42 -25.88 1.35
C LEU A 173 -12.49 -26.19 0.15
N GLY A 174 -12.90 -25.88 -1.08
CA GLY A 174 -12.15 -26.19 -2.28
C GLY A 174 -10.80 -25.48 -2.43
N ASN A 175 -10.55 -24.42 -1.62
CA ASN A 175 -9.25 -23.79 -1.45
C ASN A 175 -9.19 -23.00 -0.15
N ALA A 176 -7.99 -22.54 0.22
CA ALA A 176 -7.76 -21.54 1.26
C ALA A 176 -6.93 -20.39 0.68
N ASN A 177 -7.26 -19.16 1.05
CA ASN A 177 -6.49 -17.97 0.73
C ASN A 177 -5.90 -17.37 2.00
N TYR A 178 -4.68 -16.88 1.90
CA TYR A 178 -3.94 -16.30 3.01
C TYR A 178 -3.82 -14.79 2.83
N SER A 179 -3.99 -14.06 3.93
CA SER A 179 -3.72 -12.62 4.01
C SER A 179 -2.64 -12.39 5.06
N THR A 180 -1.43 -12.74 4.70
CA THR A 180 -0.22 -12.49 5.49
C THR A 180 0.89 -12.05 4.54
N ALA A 181 1.82 -11.27 5.05
CA ALA A 181 3.00 -10.90 4.30
C ALA A 181 4.15 -11.93 4.46
N GLY A 182 3.92 -13.00 5.23
CA GLY A 182 4.90 -14.05 5.47
C GLY A 182 6.04 -13.63 6.39
N GLN A 183 7.02 -14.50 6.52
CA GLN A 183 8.17 -14.31 7.41
C GLN A 183 9.04 -13.09 7.07
N LEU A 184 9.00 -12.60 5.84
CA LEU A 184 9.75 -11.40 5.44
C LEU A 184 9.00 -10.09 5.74
N SER A 185 7.78 -10.14 6.28
CA SER A 185 7.01 -8.94 6.60
C SER A 185 7.69 -8.11 7.68
N PRO A 186 7.96 -6.82 7.44
CA PRO A 186 8.63 -5.97 8.40
C PRO A 186 8.00 -5.96 9.79
N LEU A 187 6.68 -5.83 9.88
CA LEU A 187 6.02 -5.74 11.19
C LEU A 187 5.82 -7.09 11.89
N LEU A 188 5.87 -8.21 11.19
CA LEU A 188 5.95 -9.52 11.82
C LEU A 188 7.33 -9.78 12.41
N ASN A 189 8.38 -9.22 11.81
CA ASN A 189 9.76 -9.32 12.27
C ASN A 189 10.13 -8.31 13.38
N ASP A 190 9.29 -7.30 13.62
CA ASP A 190 9.36 -6.41 14.78
C ASP A 190 7.97 -6.26 15.43
N PRO A 191 7.43 -7.34 16.02
CA PRO A 191 6.04 -7.39 16.47
C PRO A 191 5.71 -6.42 17.60
N TYR A 192 6.71 -5.92 18.32
CA TYR A 192 6.56 -5.00 19.46
C TYR A 192 7.10 -3.61 19.17
N TYR A 193 7.38 -3.28 17.89
CA TYR A 193 7.87 -1.94 17.46
C TYR A 193 9.11 -1.45 18.23
N LYS A 194 10.07 -2.37 18.44
CA LYS A 194 11.32 -2.02 19.15
C LYS A 194 12.30 -1.24 18.28
N THR A 195 12.21 -1.41 16.96
CA THR A 195 13.12 -0.80 15.98
C THR A 195 12.38 0.03 14.93
N ILE A 196 11.12 -0.30 14.63
CA ILE A 196 10.30 0.39 13.64
C ILE A 196 9.39 1.40 14.34
N GLY A 197 9.51 2.68 14.01
CA GLY A 197 8.71 3.76 14.58
C GLY A 197 8.56 4.94 13.62
N ILE A 198 7.92 6.02 14.11
CA ILE A 198 7.75 7.26 13.33
C ILE A 198 9.11 7.79 12.91
N GLY A 199 9.25 8.14 11.61
CA GLY A 199 10.50 8.61 11.01
C GLY A 199 11.43 7.49 10.56
N THR A 200 11.14 6.21 10.81
CA THR A 200 11.93 5.11 10.28
C THR A 200 11.95 5.17 8.76
N LYS A 201 13.17 5.20 8.20
CA LYS A 201 13.41 5.16 6.76
C LYS A 201 13.19 3.74 6.24
N ILE A 202 12.44 3.62 5.15
CA ILE A 202 12.02 2.35 4.57
C ILE A 202 12.27 2.31 3.07
N PHE A 203 12.41 1.12 2.50
CA PHE A 203 12.19 0.90 1.07
C PHE A 203 10.69 0.95 0.81
N LEU A 204 10.27 1.74 -0.17
CA LEU A 204 8.86 1.90 -0.53
C LEU A 204 8.71 2.06 -2.05
N GLY A 205 8.07 1.10 -2.71
CA GLY A 205 7.79 1.14 -4.13
C GLY A 205 9.01 1.29 -5.04
N GLY A 206 10.22 0.88 -4.59
CA GLY A 206 11.47 1.05 -5.33
C GLY A 206 12.26 2.32 -4.98
N GLY A 207 11.69 3.20 -4.16
CA GLY A 207 12.30 4.44 -3.67
C GLY A 207 12.47 4.43 -2.15
N VAL A 208 12.74 5.62 -1.62
CA VAL A 208 12.81 5.89 -0.19
C VAL A 208 11.46 6.33 0.33
N GLY A 209 11.01 5.71 1.41
CA GLY A 209 9.83 6.14 2.17
C GLY A 209 10.14 6.26 3.65
N TYR A 210 9.11 6.68 4.39
CA TYR A 210 9.19 6.87 5.84
C TYR A 210 7.91 6.40 6.51
N VAL A 211 8.05 5.89 7.73
CA VAL A 211 6.92 5.70 8.63
C VAL A 211 6.45 7.08 9.11
N ALA A 212 5.21 7.42 8.79
CA ALA A 212 4.64 8.74 9.08
C ALA A 212 3.86 8.79 10.40
N TRP A 213 3.13 7.72 10.72
CA TRP A 213 2.28 7.64 11.91
C TRP A 213 1.83 6.20 12.20
N GLN A 214 1.01 6.03 13.25
CA GLN A 214 0.22 4.82 13.43
C GLN A 214 -0.82 4.70 12.31
N GLY A 215 -0.98 3.51 11.77
CA GLY A 215 -1.99 3.26 10.76
C GLY A 215 -3.40 3.18 11.33
N THR A 216 -4.39 3.37 10.48
CA THR A 216 -5.79 3.08 10.85
C THR A 216 -5.92 1.60 11.24
N GLN A 217 -6.74 1.31 12.23
CA GLN A 217 -6.89 -0.04 12.83
C GLN A 217 -5.62 -0.56 13.52
N HIS A 218 -4.69 0.32 13.90
CA HIS A 218 -3.54 -0.04 14.72
C HIS A 218 -3.99 -0.57 16.08
N ASN A 219 -3.65 -1.81 16.41
CA ASN A 219 -3.92 -2.42 17.70
C ASN A 219 -2.70 -3.24 18.15
N PRO A 220 -1.76 -2.66 18.89
CA PRO A 220 -0.57 -3.36 19.36
C PRO A 220 -0.84 -4.36 20.48
N ASN A 221 -2.01 -4.25 21.16
CA ASN A 221 -2.35 -5.01 22.38
C ASN A 221 -3.07 -6.34 22.09
N VAL A 222 -2.95 -6.89 20.89
CA VAL A 222 -3.54 -8.20 20.58
C VAL A 222 -2.76 -9.33 21.25
N ILE A 223 -3.46 -10.43 21.51
CA ILE A 223 -2.83 -11.67 22.01
C ILE A 223 -1.87 -12.19 20.94
N ARG A 224 -0.65 -12.52 21.35
CA ARG A 224 0.41 -13.05 20.49
C ARG A 224 0.88 -14.42 20.99
N GLY A 225 1.46 -15.20 20.10
CA GLY A 225 2.23 -16.39 20.45
C GLY A 225 3.61 -16.00 21.01
N ASP A 226 4.36 -16.99 21.49
CA ASP A 226 5.71 -16.80 22.05
C ASP A 226 6.72 -16.26 21.02
N ASN A 227 6.45 -16.49 19.74
CA ASN A 227 7.21 -15.97 18.62
C ASN A 227 6.81 -14.53 18.20
N GLY A 228 5.89 -13.89 18.93
CA GLY A 228 5.39 -12.54 18.63
C GLY A 228 4.30 -12.47 17.56
N VAL A 229 3.97 -13.59 16.89
CA VAL A 229 2.93 -13.61 15.83
C VAL A 229 1.56 -13.35 16.43
N PRO A 230 0.79 -12.37 15.92
CA PRO A 230 -0.52 -12.03 16.45
C PRO A 230 -1.57 -13.08 16.08
N ARG A 231 -2.50 -13.35 16.98
CA ARG A 231 -3.64 -14.26 16.73
C ARG A 231 -4.77 -13.61 15.92
N ARG A 232 -4.69 -12.30 15.70
CA ARG A 232 -5.64 -11.49 14.89
C ARG A 232 -4.86 -10.36 14.23
N GLY A 233 -5.48 -9.64 13.31
CA GLY A 233 -4.92 -8.41 12.78
C GLY A 233 -4.51 -7.46 13.93
N ALA A 234 -3.28 -6.97 13.86
CA ALA A 234 -2.63 -6.26 14.96
C ALA A 234 -2.17 -4.85 14.53
N GLY A 235 -0.90 -4.55 14.73
CA GLY A 235 -0.36 -3.25 14.44
C GLY A 235 -0.35 -2.88 12.96
N ALA A 236 -0.53 -1.61 12.68
CA ALA A 236 -0.41 -1.03 11.35
C ALA A 236 0.31 0.30 11.43
N LEU A 237 1.04 0.66 10.39
CA LEU A 237 1.73 1.94 10.28
C LEU A 237 1.27 2.68 9.02
N ALA A 238 1.17 4.00 9.12
CA ALA A 238 1.05 4.86 7.96
C ALA A 238 2.43 5.12 7.38
N VAL A 239 2.57 5.03 6.07
CA VAL A 239 3.84 5.29 5.37
C VAL A 239 3.66 6.29 4.25
N ILE A 240 4.74 7.02 3.93
CA ILE A 240 4.75 8.09 2.95
C ILE A 240 6.05 8.01 2.12
N GLY A 241 5.99 8.35 0.83
CA GLY A 241 7.17 8.44 -0.03
C GLY A 241 6.91 9.19 -1.32
N ASP A 242 7.99 9.68 -1.93
CA ASP A 242 7.96 10.39 -3.20
C ASP A 242 7.77 9.40 -4.37
N LEU A 243 6.62 9.49 -5.06
CA LEU A 243 6.32 8.63 -6.21
C LEU A 243 7.28 8.81 -7.38
N LYS A 244 7.93 9.99 -7.50
CA LYS A 244 8.94 10.23 -8.55
C LYS A 244 10.20 9.37 -8.39
N GLN A 245 10.45 8.85 -7.19
CA GLN A 245 11.56 7.96 -6.89
C GLN A 245 11.16 6.48 -6.98
N MET A 246 9.88 6.18 -7.16
CA MET A 246 9.37 4.80 -7.21
C MET A 246 9.50 4.21 -8.61
N LYS A 247 9.32 2.89 -8.71
CA LYS A 247 9.48 2.13 -9.95
C LYS A 247 8.30 1.20 -10.18
N PRO A 248 7.85 1.03 -11.44
CA PRO A 248 6.70 0.18 -11.75
C PRO A 248 6.87 -1.28 -11.35
N GLU A 249 8.11 -1.78 -11.26
CA GLU A 249 8.40 -3.14 -10.80
C GLU A 249 7.97 -3.38 -9.36
N TRP A 250 7.95 -2.33 -8.54
CA TRP A 250 7.63 -2.36 -7.12
C TRP A 250 6.30 -1.70 -6.78
N LEU A 251 5.52 -1.30 -7.79
CA LEU A 251 4.26 -0.59 -7.60
C LEU A 251 3.31 -0.91 -8.76
N ARG A 252 2.36 -1.85 -8.54
CA ARG A 252 1.50 -2.43 -9.56
C ARG A 252 0.03 -2.23 -9.26
N GLY A 253 -0.72 -1.68 -10.20
CA GLY A 253 -2.17 -1.74 -10.20
C GLY A 253 -2.64 -3.18 -10.42
N VAL A 254 -3.59 -3.63 -9.63
CA VAL A 254 -4.14 -4.98 -9.72
C VAL A 254 -5.66 -4.97 -9.57
N SER A 255 -6.29 -5.98 -10.16
CA SER A 255 -7.74 -6.18 -10.12
C SER A 255 -8.07 -7.52 -9.48
N PHE A 256 -9.03 -7.50 -8.58
CA PHE A 256 -9.58 -8.71 -7.98
C PHE A 256 -11.01 -8.91 -8.49
N LEU A 257 -11.24 -10.00 -9.20
CA LEU A 257 -12.54 -10.37 -9.73
C LEU A 257 -13.60 -10.38 -8.61
N GLY A 258 -14.70 -9.68 -8.82
CA GLY A 258 -15.80 -9.60 -7.86
C GLY A 258 -15.53 -8.79 -6.60
N TYR A 259 -14.37 -8.09 -6.51
CA TYR A 259 -14.04 -7.26 -5.35
C TYR A 259 -13.68 -5.83 -5.71
N GLY A 260 -12.74 -5.60 -6.64
CA GLY A 260 -12.32 -4.24 -7.00
C GLY A 260 -10.85 -4.13 -7.39
N CYS A 261 -10.40 -2.88 -7.57
CA CYS A 261 -9.01 -2.54 -7.84
C CYS A 261 -8.20 -2.33 -6.56
N ASN A 262 -6.89 -2.47 -6.69
CA ASN A 262 -5.96 -2.29 -5.60
C ASN A 262 -4.59 -1.84 -6.15
N LEU A 263 -3.65 -1.53 -5.25
CA LEU A 263 -2.26 -1.25 -5.57
C LEU A 263 -1.36 -2.22 -4.79
N MET A 264 -0.58 -3.01 -5.48
CA MET A 264 0.52 -3.76 -4.89
C MET A 264 1.73 -2.86 -4.71
N VAL A 265 2.31 -2.87 -3.52
CA VAL A 265 3.47 -2.03 -3.18
C VAL A 265 4.55 -2.88 -2.53
N GLY A 266 5.79 -2.72 -3.00
CA GLY A 266 6.97 -3.25 -2.34
C GLY A 266 7.34 -2.40 -1.13
N ILE A 267 7.47 -3.01 0.03
CA ILE A 267 7.95 -2.37 1.24
C ILE A 267 9.04 -3.20 1.88
N GLY A 268 10.08 -2.56 2.41
CA GLY A 268 11.15 -3.22 3.13
C GLY A 268 11.73 -2.35 4.23
N VAL A 269 12.14 -2.97 5.32
CA VAL A 269 12.73 -2.28 6.47
C VAL A 269 13.97 -3.02 6.93
N PRO A 270 15.11 -2.33 7.13
CA PRO A 270 16.24 -2.90 7.84
C PRO A 270 15.96 -2.90 9.35
N ILE A 271 16.06 -4.08 9.97
CA ILE A 271 15.89 -4.24 11.42
C ILE A 271 17.28 -4.39 12.05
N PRO A 272 17.75 -3.41 12.83
CA PRO A 272 19.02 -3.52 13.56
C PRO A 272 18.90 -4.55 14.69
N ILE A 273 19.87 -5.46 14.79
CA ILE A 273 19.89 -6.50 15.82
C ILE A 273 20.64 -5.97 17.04
N LEU A 274 19.87 -5.37 17.94
CA LEU A 274 20.40 -4.76 19.18
C LEU A 274 20.40 -5.74 20.36
N SER A 275 19.78 -6.91 20.23
CA SER A 275 19.70 -7.93 21.27
C SER A 275 19.31 -9.31 20.70
N GLU A 276 19.55 -10.36 21.48
CA GLU A 276 19.08 -11.71 21.17
C GLU A 276 17.52 -11.76 21.04
N GLU A 277 16.82 -10.93 21.80
CA GLU A 277 15.37 -10.84 21.75
C GLU A 277 14.88 -10.33 20.38
N ILE A 278 15.53 -9.29 19.84
CA ILE A 278 15.17 -8.75 18.52
C ILE A 278 15.48 -9.80 17.44
N LEU A 279 16.66 -10.44 17.50
CA LEU A 279 16.98 -11.51 16.56
C LEU A 279 15.95 -12.64 16.60
N ARG A 280 15.48 -13.03 17.78
CA ARG A 280 14.47 -14.08 17.94
C ARG A 280 13.19 -13.75 17.16
N TYR A 281 12.75 -12.50 17.15
CA TYR A 281 11.56 -12.10 16.38
C TYR A 281 11.80 -12.07 14.87
N THR A 282 13.02 -11.80 14.43
CA THR A 282 13.38 -11.87 13.00
C THR A 282 13.59 -13.30 12.50
N ALA A 283 13.82 -14.25 13.39
CA ALA A 283 14.04 -15.67 13.09
C ALA A 283 12.74 -16.51 13.14
N VAL A 284 11.60 -15.89 12.92
CA VAL A 284 10.29 -16.58 12.90
C VAL A 284 10.04 -17.14 11.50
N LYS A 285 9.65 -18.42 11.46
CA LYS A 285 9.17 -19.09 10.25
C LYS A 285 7.65 -19.17 10.26
N ASP A 286 7.03 -18.98 9.09
CA ASP A 286 5.57 -19.13 8.87
C ASP A 286 5.11 -20.57 9.04
#